data_c943a1c42275007872486577f2bfa004
#
_entry.id   c943a1c42275007872486577f2bfa004
#
_cell.length_a   1.000
_cell.length_b   1.000
_cell.length_c   1.000
_cell.angle_alpha   90.00
_cell.angle_beta   90.00
_cell.angle_gamma   90.00
#
_symmetry.space_group_name_H-M   'P 1'
#
loop_
_entity.id
_entity.type
_entity.pdbx_description
1 polymer ?
#
loop_
_entity_poly.entity_id
_entity_poly.type
_entity_poly.pdbx_seq_one_letter_code
_entity_poly.pdbx_strand_id
1 'polypeptide(L)'
;MKKIVRRRLLCAIVLLVVLMAGAFYLLDYALCPADMNSRSRNIDSSFQLIANEYPQESQWLDSVMVAGALHDIYIEDDNGLNHHALYIPAAIPTANTAVVLHGYTDNSIRMMMIAYMYSKELGY
;
A
#
# COMPACT_ATOMS: atom_id res chain seq x y z
N MET A 1 40.64 -16.98 -34.78
CA MET A 1 40.50 -16.68 -33.33
C MET A 1 39.86 -15.31 -33.02
N LYS A 2 40.36 -14.21 -33.58
CA LYS A 2 39.80 -12.83 -33.24
C LYS A 2 38.31 -12.65 -33.50
N LYS A 3 37.71 -13.22 -34.55
CA LYS A 3 36.26 -13.08 -34.84
C LYS A 3 35.38 -13.82 -33.82
N ILE A 4 35.78 -14.99 -33.33
CA ILE A 4 35.04 -15.78 -32.35
C ILE A 4 35.04 -15.06 -30.98
N VAL A 5 36.20 -14.55 -30.57
CA VAL A 5 36.34 -13.81 -29.31
C VAL A 5 35.46 -12.54 -29.34
N ARG A 6 35.48 -11.78 -30.45
CA ARG A 6 34.64 -10.58 -30.64
C ARG A 6 33.14 -10.94 -30.58
N ARG A 7 32.71 -12.05 -31.17
CA ARG A 7 31.30 -12.50 -31.12
C ARG A 7 30.88 -12.91 -29.71
N ARG A 8 31.74 -13.61 -28.98
CA ARG A 8 31.48 -13.98 -27.57
C ARG A 8 31.39 -12.74 -26.68
N LEU A 9 32.29 -11.77 -26.88
CA LEU A 9 32.27 -10.52 -26.15
C LEU A 9 30.99 -9.72 -26.43
N LEU A 10 30.55 -9.62 -27.69
CA LEU A 10 29.30 -9.01 -28.06
C LEU A 10 28.10 -9.67 -27.41
N CYS A 11 28.04 -11.00 -27.42
CA CYS A 11 26.96 -11.75 -26.74
C CYS A 11 26.93 -11.49 -25.22
N ALA A 12 28.11 -11.44 -24.60
CA ALA A 12 28.21 -11.13 -23.16
C ALA A 12 27.73 -9.69 -22.83
N ILE A 13 28.08 -8.71 -23.67
CA ILE A 13 27.64 -7.34 -23.52
C ILE A 13 26.11 -7.25 -23.69
N VAL A 14 25.56 -7.88 -24.73
CA VAL A 14 24.09 -7.90 -24.94
C VAL A 14 23.38 -8.53 -23.76
N LEU A 15 23.88 -9.67 -23.27
CA LEU A 15 23.31 -10.33 -22.09
C LEU A 15 23.35 -9.41 -20.87
N LEU A 16 24.45 -8.74 -20.62
CA LEU A 16 24.60 -7.81 -19.52
C LEU A 16 23.58 -6.65 -19.62
N VAL A 17 23.43 -6.06 -20.81
CA VAL A 17 22.46 -4.99 -21.06
C VAL A 17 21.02 -5.46 -20.80
N VAL A 18 20.67 -6.67 -21.25
CA VAL A 18 19.34 -7.25 -21.01
C VAL A 18 19.10 -7.49 -19.52
N LEU A 19 20.09 -8.00 -18.78
CA LEU A 19 19.99 -8.20 -17.34
C LEU A 19 19.84 -6.86 -16.59
N MET A 20 20.61 -5.86 -16.97
CA MET A 20 20.48 -4.52 -16.38
C MET A 20 19.12 -3.89 -16.66
N ALA A 21 18.64 -3.95 -17.89
CA ALA A 21 17.31 -3.44 -18.26
C ALA A 21 16.20 -4.17 -17.48
N GLY A 22 16.31 -5.48 -17.32
CA GLY A 22 15.39 -6.28 -16.49
C GLY A 22 15.44 -5.88 -15.02
N ALA A 23 16.63 -5.65 -14.48
CA ALA A 23 16.78 -5.21 -13.10
C ALA A 23 16.18 -3.80 -12.87
N PHE A 24 16.41 -2.86 -13.77
CA PHE A 24 15.79 -1.53 -13.72
C PHE A 24 14.27 -1.59 -13.84
N TYR A 25 13.74 -2.41 -14.74
CA TYR A 25 12.30 -2.62 -14.86
C TYR A 25 11.68 -3.16 -13.57
N LEU A 26 12.31 -4.17 -12.96
CA LEU A 26 11.84 -4.73 -11.69
C LEU A 26 11.94 -3.72 -10.54
N LEU A 27 12.98 -2.90 -10.52
CA LEU A 27 13.14 -1.85 -9.52
C LEU A 27 12.07 -0.78 -9.66
N ASP A 28 11.82 -0.32 -10.88
CA ASP A 28 10.76 0.64 -11.20
C ASP A 28 9.39 0.08 -10.80
N TYR A 29 9.09 -1.15 -11.20
CA TYR A 29 7.85 -1.85 -10.82
C TYR A 29 7.69 -1.98 -9.29
N ALA A 30 8.78 -2.22 -8.56
CA ALA A 30 8.77 -2.43 -7.12
C ALA A 30 8.69 -1.13 -6.32
N LEU A 31 9.33 -0.05 -6.79
CA LEU A 31 9.49 1.19 -6.03
C LEU A 31 8.59 2.33 -6.51
N CYS A 32 8.21 2.35 -7.79
CA CYS A 32 7.27 3.35 -8.25
C CYS A 32 5.85 3.02 -7.80
N PRO A 33 5.11 4.01 -7.27
CA PRO A 33 3.71 3.85 -6.94
C PRO A 33 2.97 3.42 -8.22
N ALA A 34 2.42 2.21 -8.24
CA ALA A 34 1.57 1.80 -9.34
C ALA A 34 0.39 2.75 -9.45
N ASP A 35 -0.03 3.02 -10.69
CA ASP A 35 -1.21 3.82 -10.97
C ASP A 35 -2.38 3.36 -10.08
N MET A 36 -3.10 4.31 -9.49
CA MET A 36 -4.24 4.08 -8.57
C MET A 36 -5.29 3.13 -9.15
N ASN A 37 -5.26 2.91 -10.46
CA ASN A 37 -6.12 1.96 -11.19
C ASN A 37 -5.64 0.51 -11.16
N SER A 38 -4.51 0.19 -10.56
CA SER A 38 -4.11 -1.21 -10.41
C SER A 38 -5.12 -1.95 -9.51
N ARG A 39 -5.52 -3.17 -9.90
CA ARG A 39 -6.57 -3.95 -9.20
C ARG A 39 -6.37 -4.07 -7.69
N SER A 40 -5.12 -4.20 -7.24
CA SER A 40 -4.78 -4.35 -5.83
C SER A 40 -4.84 -3.04 -5.04
N ARG A 41 -4.88 -1.89 -5.72
CA ARG A 41 -4.90 -0.55 -5.10
C ARG A 41 -6.20 0.20 -5.37
N ASN A 42 -7.16 -0.40 -6.07
CA ASN A 42 -8.45 0.19 -6.30
C ASN A 42 -9.24 0.22 -4.98
N ILE A 43 -9.56 1.42 -4.53
CA ILE A 43 -10.28 1.67 -3.27
C ILE A 43 -11.67 1.02 -3.29
N ASP A 44 -12.40 1.11 -4.40
CA ASP A 44 -13.74 0.53 -4.52
C ASP A 44 -13.70 -0.99 -4.40
N SER A 45 -12.73 -1.65 -5.03
CA SER A 45 -12.54 -3.09 -4.90
C SER A 45 -12.16 -3.51 -3.47
N SER A 46 -11.51 -2.63 -2.73
CA SER A 46 -11.13 -2.88 -1.34
C SER A 46 -12.35 -2.80 -0.42
N PHE A 47 -13.24 -1.84 -0.61
CA PHE A 47 -14.52 -1.79 0.10
C PHE A 47 -15.39 -3.02 -0.21
N GLN A 48 -15.48 -3.43 -1.46
CA GLN A 48 -16.22 -4.63 -1.85
C GLN A 48 -15.64 -5.90 -1.20
N LEU A 49 -14.32 -6.01 -1.14
CA LEU A 49 -13.65 -7.14 -0.48
C LEU A 49 -14.00 -7.19 1.01
N ILE A 50 -13.91 -6.05 1.72
CA ILE A 50 -14.26 -5.98 3.13
C ILE A 50 -15.74 -6.34 3.33
N ALA A 51 -16.64 -5.80 2.52
CA ALA A 51 -18.08 -6.08 2.62
C ALA A 51 -18.41 -7.57 2.43
N ASN A 52 -17.68 -8.24 1.54
CA ASN A 52 -17.93 -9.66 1.24
C ASN A 52 -17.29 -10.62 2.25
N GLU A 53 -16.07 -10.34 2.68
CA GLU A 53 -15.28 -11.25 3.51
C GLU A 53 -15.35 -10.91 5.01
N TYR A 54 -15.59 -9.64 5.34
CA TYR A 54 -15.56 -9.09 6.70
C TYR A 54 -16.80 -8.21 6.97
N PRO A 55 -18.01 -8.77 6.98
CA PRO A 55 -19.25 -7.99 7.04
C PRO A 55 -19.42 -7.19 8.34
N GLN A 56 -18.87 -7.63 9.48
CA GLN A 56 -18.92 -6.89 10.74
C GLN A 56 -18.03 -5.65 10.69
N GLU A 57 -16.83 -5.80 10.16
CA GLU A 57 -15.85 -4.73 9.96
C GLU A 57 -16.36 -3.71 8.94
N SER A 58 -17.04 -4.17 7.89
CA SER A 58 -17.70 -3.31 6.91
C SER A 58 -18.78 -2.45 7.56
N GLN A 59 -19.67 -3.05 8.35
CA GLN A 59 -20.72 -2.30 9.07
C GLN A 59 -20.14 -1.28 10.05
N TRP A 60 -19.07 -1.66 10.74
CA TRP A 60 -18.37 -0.71 11.61
C TRP A 60 -17.76 0.43 10.81
N LEU A 61 -17.07 0.15 9.71
CA LEU A 61 -16.46 1.15 8.84
C LEU A 61 -17.53 2.12 8.31
N ASP A 62 -18.67 1.61 7.85
CA ASP A 62 -19.81 2.42 7.42
C ASP A 62 -20.30 3.33 8.56
N SER A 63 -20.38 2.81 9.79
CA SER A 63 -20.80 3.59 10.96
C SER A 63 -19.82 4.71 11.29
N VAL A 64 -18.52 4.46 11.17
CA VAL A 64 -17.44 5.44 11.38
C VAL A 64 -17.50 6.53 10.30
N MET A 65 -17.71 6.15 9.04
CA MET A 65 -17.85 7.08 7.93
C MET A 65 -19.09 7.96 8.06
N VAL A 66 -20.24 7.38 8.40
CA VAL A 66 -21.50 8.11 8.60
C VAL A 66 -21.39 9.07 9.79
N ALA A 67 -20.68 8.68 10.85
CA ALA A 67 -20.40 9.54 12.00
C ALA A 67 -19.39 10.67 11.70
N GLY A 68 -18.75 10.66 10.52
CA GLY A 68 -17.69 11.61 10.20
C GLY A 68 -16.43 11.42 11.04
N ALA A 69 -16.23 10.22 11.61
CA ALA A 69 -15.10 9.92 12.49
C ALA A 69 -13.89 9.32 11.74
N LEU A 70 -14.00 9.09 10.44
CA LEU A 70 -12.88 8.74 9.59
C LEU A 70 -12.29 10.02 8.97
N HIS A 71 -11.06 10.34 9.32
CA HIS A 71 -10.41 11.57 8.89
C HIS A 71 -9.23 11.27 7.98
N ASP A 72 -9.17 11.97 6.83
CA ASP A 72 -7.98 12.02 6.00
C ASP A 72 -6.95 12.96 6.65
N ILE A 73 -5.76 12.46 6.89
CA ILE A 73 -4.63 13.26 7.38
C ILE A 73 -3.46 13.17 6.41
N TYR A 74 -2.72 14.27 6.32
CA TYR A 74 -1.53 14.38 5.46
C TYR A 74 -0.36 14.79 6.34
N ILE A 75 0.74 14.05 6.23
CA ILE A 75 1.97 14.27 6.99
C ILE A 75 3.07 14.56 5.98
N GLU A 76 3.65 15.75 6.05
CA GLU A 76 4.79 16.14 5.22
C GLU A 76 6.07 15.58 5.84
N ASP A 77 6.90 14.92 5.03
CA ASP A 77 8.22 14.45 5.44
C ASP A 77 9.31 15.54 5.25
N ASP A 78 10.54 15.24 5.70
CA ASP A 78 11.67 16.14 5.62
C ASP A 78 12.06 16.51 4.17
N ASN A 79 11.57 15.80 3.17
CA ASN A 79 11.78 16.06 1.75
C ASN A 79 10.62 16.85 1.10
N GLY A 80 9.61 17.23 1.86
CA GLY A 80 8.42 17.93 1.38
C GLY A 80 7.40 17.04 0.69
N LEU A 81 7.47 15.71 0.89
CA LEU A 81 6.48 14.76 0.36
C LEU A 81 5.33 14.59 1.36
N ASN A 82 4.10 14.69 0.86
CA ASN A 82 2.91 14.46 1.64
C ASN A 82 2.53 12.98 1.66
N HIS A 83 2.51 12.41 2.85
CA HIS A 83 2.05 11.04 3.10
C HIS A 83 0.61 11.07 3.60
N HIS A 84 -0.27 10.35 2.92
CA HIS A 84 -1.68 10.24 3.30
C HIS A 84 -1.87 9.13 4.33
N ALA A 85 -2.67 9.39 5.36
CA ALA A 85 -3.10 8.41 6.32
C ALA A 85 -4.59 8.61 6.68
N LEU A 86 -5.22 7.55 7.16
CA LEU A 86 -6.57 7.58 7.71
C LEU A 86 -6.47 7.54 9.23
N TYR A 87 -7.19 8.45 9.90
CA TYR A 87 -7.25 8.54 11.35
C TYR A 87 -8.67 8.32 11.85
N ILE A 88 -8.81 7.46 12.85
CA ILE A 88 -10.06 7.20 13.55
C ILE A 88 -9.81 7.47 15.04
N PRO A 89 -10.50 8.45 15.65
CA PRO A 89 -10.38 8.70 17.08
C PRO A 89 -10.99 7.54 17.89
N ALA A 90 -10.42 7.25 19.04
CA ALA A 90 -10.99 6.30 19.97
C ALA A 90 -12.40 6.75 20.41
N ALA A 91 -13.33 5.80 20.53
CA ALA A 91 -14.69 6.08 21.03
C ALA A 91 -14.71 6.53 22.50
N ILE A 92 -13.74 6.11 23.28
CA ILE A 92 -13.52 6.51 24.67
C ILE A 92 -12.12 7.12 24.76
N PRO A 93 -11.95 8.29 25.42
CA PRO A 93 -10.64 8.91 25.55
C PRO A 93 -9.60 7.94 26.11
N THR A 94 -8.48 7.79 25.42
CA THR A 94 -7.36 6.91 25.78
C THR A 94 -6.04 7.60 25.44
N ALA A 95 -4.97 7.22 26.14
CA ALA A 95 -3.61 7.62 25.79
C ALA A 95 -2.96 6.67 24.78
N ASN A 96 -3.65 5.58 24.41
CA ASN A 96 -3.13 4.60 23.49
C ASN A 96 -3.38 5.03 22.05
N THR A 97 -2.43 4.73 21.19
CA THR A 97 -2.54 4.93 19.73
C THR A 97 -2.00 3.71 19.02
N ALA A 98 -2.76 3.16 18.09
CA ALA A 98 -2.31 2.11 17.19
C ALA A 98 -1.99 2.69 15.82
N VAL A 99 -0.83 2.35 15.28
CA VAL A 99 -0.44 2.68 13.90
C VAL A 99 -0.45 1.40 13.09
N VAL A 100 -1.32 1.36 12.09
CA VAL A 100 -1.47 0.20 11.19
C VAL A 100 -0.95 0.58 9.81
N LEU A 101 0.03 -0.17 9.33
CA LEU A 101 0.65 0.06 8.03
C LEU A 101 0.25 -1.07 7.07
N HIS A 102 -0.12 -0.69 5.84
CA HIS A 102 -0.36 -1.68 4.80
C HIS A 102 0.96 -2.18 4.20
N GLY A 103 0.93 -3.41 3.69
CA GLY A 103 2.06 -4.01 2.99
C GLY A 103 2.21 -3.51 1.55
N TYR A 104 3.24 -4.04 0.89
CA TYR A 104 3.46 -3.82 -0.54
C TYR A 104 2.22 -4.24 -1.35
N THR A 105 1.84 -3.44 -2.34
CA THR A 105 0.64 -3.63 -3.18
C THR A 105 -0.72 -3.56 -2.49
N ASP A 106 -0.78 -3.15 -1.23
CA ASP A 106 -2.02 -3.00 -0.47
C ASP A 106 -2.39 -1.51 -0.26
N ASN A 107 -3.47 -1.23 0.45
CA ASN A 107 -3.91 0.13 0.76
C ASN A 107 -4.52 0.22 2.17
N SER A 108 -4.72 1.45 2.64
CA SER A 108 -5.25 1.75 3.97
C SER A 108 -6.66 1.20 4.21
N ILE A 109 -7.52 1.13 3.20
CA ILE A 109 -8.88 0.59 3.34
C ILE A 109 -8.85 -0.89 3.72
N ARG A 110 -7.98 -1.69 3.12
CA ARG A 110 -7.83 -3.10 3.47
C ARG A 110 -7.34 -3.33 4.90
N MET A 111 -6.67 -2.33 5.49
CA MET A 111 -6.24 -2.40 6.88
C MET A 111 -7.36 -2.08 7.87
N MET A 112 -8.55 -1.68 7.42
CA MET A 112 -9.67 -1.34 8.31
C MET A 112 -10.18 -2.53 9.12
N MET A 113 -10.02 -3.78 8.65
CA MET A 113 -10.29 -4.97 9.45
C MET A 113 -9.40 -5.04 10.71
N ILE A 114 -8.13 -4.63 10.60
CA ILE A 114 -7.20 -4.57 11.73
C ILE A 114 -7.52 -3.37 12.61
N ALA A 115 -7.83 -2.22 12.03
CA ALA A 115 -8.26 -1.02 12.75
C ALA A 115 -9.54 -1.27 13.58
N TYR A 116 -10.47 -2.09 13.08
CA TYR A 116 -11.65 -2.54 13.82
C TYR A 116 -11.26 -3.24 15.14
N MET A 117 -10.32 -4.17 15.10
CA MET A 117 -9.86 -4.89 16.29
C MET A 117 -9.31 -3.92 17.35
N TYR A 118 -8.46 -2.97 16.94
CA TYR A 118 -7.92 -1.98 17.85
C TYR A 118 -9.00 -1.05 18.40
N SER A 119 -9.89 -0.57 17.56
CA SER A 119 -10.93 0.38 17.95
C SER A 119 -12.03 -0.26 18.81
N LYS A 120 -12.53 -1.43 18.43
CA LYS A 120 -13.70 -2.06 19.08
C LYS A 120 -13.34 -3.00 20.23
N GLU A 121 -12.28 -3.77 20.07
CA GLU A 121 -11.96 -4.82 21.03
C GLU A 121 -10.91 -4.37 22.05
N LEU A 122 -9.97 -3.53 21.64
CA LEU A 122 -8.86 -3.08 22.48
C LEU A 122 -9.01 -1.64 22.98
N GLY A 123 -9.95 -0.86 22.47
CA GLY A 123 -10.24 0.50 22.94
C GLY A 123 -9.14 1.54 22.61
N TYR A 124 -8.44 1.36 21.49
CA TYR A 124 -7.44 2.31 20.98
C TYR A 124 -8.08 3.40 20.16
#